data_96933f1e040e3b8245b9745067482458
#
_entry.id   96933f1e040e3b8245b9745067482458
#
_cell.length_a   1.000
_cell.length_b   1.000
_cell.length_c   1.000
_cell.angle_alpha   90.00
_cell.angle_beta   90.00
_cell.angle_gamma   90.00
#
_symmetry.space_group_name_H-M   'P 1'
#
loop_
_entity.id
_entity.type
_entity.pdbx_description
1 polymer ?
#
loop_
_entity_poly.entity_id
_entity_poly.type
_entity_poly.pdbx_seq_one_letter_code
_entity_poly.pdbx_strand_id
1 'polypeptide(L)'
;MSELHFNQLDLNLLKVFDALLDERNVTRAGGRLGLSQSAVSHALGRLRQLLGDELFVRRSSGMDPTPRALEIGPALHTALLQMQAALAPAGFDPAITERRFSISAGPYGCAVLIPSLVKLLGEKAPGATLQVTPYGAGTVEALDTGRVDAALMGQETPSRRFRFQSLFTETMVWIVRYGHPLTEGDLTLDRLRDTPHILVSGFEDPFDAEAAPGGPGLKYRRGWDRQESQPSELARRASPRKVAVLTPDSVSAFSIAARSDMAALVPRRLAEGKEGRVVILPSLQPAFTLEIGAVFREDRLVDPAVAWLSRILAEAAQDL
;
A
#
# COMPACT_ATOMS: atom_id res chain seq x y z
N MET A 1 0.66 -1.38 -43.87
CA MET A 1 0.52 -0.65 -42.60
C MET A 1 -0.45 0.48 -42.86
N SER A 2 -1.67 0.38 -42.33
CA SER A 2 -2.67 1.46 -42.46
C SER A 2 -2.18 2.65 -41.63
N GLU A 3 -2.04 3.82 -42.24
CA GLU A 3 -1.73 5.05 -41.50
C GLU A 3 -2.84 5.28 -40.48
N LEU A 4 -2.45 5.34 -39.21
CA LEU A 4 -3.34 5.65 -38.11
C LEU A 4 -3.83 7.11 -38.30
N HIS A 5 -5.06 7.29 -38.75
CA HIS A 5 -5.64 8.63 -38.82
C HIS A 5 -5.96 9.11 -37.39
N PHE A 6 -5.01 9.84 -36.80
CA PHE A 6 -5.10 10.42 -35.45
C PHE A 6 -6.43 11.16 -35.21
N ASN A 7 -6.98 11.77 -36.28
CA ASN A 7 -8.27 12.49 -36.24
C ASN A 7 -9.50 11.61 -35.97
N GLN A 8 -9.36 10.28 -36.05
CA GLN A 8 -10.45 9.32 -35.76
C GLN A 8 -10.31 8.70 -34.37
N LEU A 9 -9.30 9.10 -33.60
CA LEU A 9 -9.03 8.54 -32.30
C LEU A 9 -9.95 9.16 -31.24
N ASP A 10 -10.88 8.35 -30.72
CA ASP A 10 -11.75 8.72 -29.62
C ASP A 10 -11.03 8.48 -28.28
N LEU A 11 -10.86 9.52 -27.46
CA LEU A 11 -10.21 9.47 -26.17
C LEU A 11 -10.81 8.42 -25.22
N ASN A 12 -12.13 8.16 -25.35
CA ASN A 12 -12.78 7.14 -24.53
C ASN A 12 -12.30 5.73 -24.88
N LEU A 13 -11.91 5.47 -26.13
CA LEU A 13 -11.31 4.21 -26.51
C LEU A 13 -9.96 3.99 -25.81
N LEU A 14 -9.14 5.04 -25.71
CA LEU A 14 -7.85 4.99 -25.03
C LEU A 14 -8.02 4.75 -23.53
N LYS A 15 -9.01 5.36 -22.88
CA LYS A 15 -9.35 5.09 -21.46
C LYS A 15 -9.78 3.65 -21.25
N VAL A 16 -10.57 3.08 -22.19
CA VAL A 16 -10.96 1.67 -22.12
C VAL A 16 -9.76 0.75 -22.29
N PHE A 17 -8.84 1.07 -23.20
CA PHE A 17 -7.60 0.30 -23.37
C PHE A 17 -6.77 0.29 -22.08
N ASP A 18 -6.55 1.47 -21.48
CA ASP A 18 -5.76 1.62 -20.26
C ASP A 18 -6.40 0.85 -19.08
N ALA A 19 -7.72 0.97 -18.90
CA ALA A 19 -8.44 0.23 -17.89
C ALA A 19 -8.39 -1.29 -18.11
N LEU A 20 -8.48 -1.77 -19.34
CA LEU A 20 -8.35 -3.21 -19.66
C LEU A 20 -6.94 -3.73 -19.43
N LEU A 21 -5.92 -2.91 -19.67
CA LEU A 21 -4.53 -3.30 -19.43
C LEU A 21 -4.23 -3.52 -17.94
N ASP A 22 -4.87 -2.73 -17.06
CA ASP A 22 -4.76 -2.86 -15.61
C ASP A 22 -5.65 -3.98 -15.06
N GLU A 23 -6.94 -3.96 -15.42
CA GLU A 23 -7.95 -4.82 -14.81
C GLU A 23 -7.92 -6.27 -15.32
N ARG A 24 -7.40 -6.49 -16.53
CA ARG A 24 -7.43 -7.80 -17.19
C ARG A 24 -8.84 -8.44 -17.22
N ASN A 25 -9.88 -7.63 -17.08
CA ASN A 25 -11.26 -8.06 -16.98
C ASN A 25 -12.22 -6.97 -17.49
N VAL A 26 -13.11 -7.35 -18.42
CA VAL A 26 -14.03 -6.39 -19.08
C VAL A 26 -15.04 -5.80 -18.09
N THR A 27 -15.57 -6.63 -17.18
CA THR A 27 -16.57 -6.18 -16.19
C THR A 27 -15.93 -5.20 -15.18
N ARG A 28 -14.74 -5.51 -14.67
CA ARG A 28 -14.01 -4.60 -13.76
C ARG A 28 -13.62 -3.31 -14.44
N ALA A 29 -13.08 -3.38 -15.67
CA ALA A 29 -12.76 -2.20 -16.46
C ALA A 29 -14.01 -1.31 -16.69
N GLY A 30 -15.17 -1.92 -16.95
CA GLY A 30 -16.43 -1.22 -17.04
C GLY A 30 -16.83 -0.53 -15.73
N GLY A 31 -16.78 -1.25 -14.61
CA GLY A 31 -17.06 -0.69 -13.29
C GLY A 31 -16.17 0.51 -12.96
N ARG A 32 -14.86 0.42 -13.25
CA ARG A 32 -13.91 1.54 -13.08
C ARG A 32 -14.25 2.77 -13.89
N LEU A 33 -14.75 2.59 -15.11
CA LEU A 33 -15.06 3.69 -16.04
C LEU A 33 -16.53 4.16 -16.00
N GLY A 34 -17.38 3.54 -15.17
CA GLY A 34 -18.82 3.79 -15.17
C GLY A 34 -19.51 3.32 -16.46
N LEU A 35 -18.97 2.29 -17.14
CA LEU A 35 -19.47 1.74 -18.39
C LEU A 35 -20.06 0.35 -18.22
N SER A 36 -21.03 -0.01 -19.06
CA SER A 36 -21.50 -1.39 -19.13
C SER A 36 -20.44 -2.30 -19.78
N GLN A 37 -20.48 -3.60 -19.47
CA GLN A 37 -19.61 -4.60 -20.09
C GLN A 37 -19.73 -4.58 -21.63
N SER A 38 -20.94 -4.39 -22.17
CA SER A 38 -21.16 -4.28 -23.61
C SER A 38 -20.49 -3.05 -24.21
N ALA A 39 -20.54 -1.91 -23.52
CA ALA A 39 -19.87 -0.68 -23.97
C ALA A 39 -18.34 -0.85 -24.02
N VAL A 40 -17.74 -1.49 -23.01
CA VAL A 40 -16.30 -1.82 -23.00
C VAL A 40 -15.95 -2.78 -24.15
N SER A 41 -16.76 -3.82 -24.38
CA SER A 41 -16.54 -4.76 -25.48
C SER A 41 -16.63 -4.10 -26.86
N HIS A 42 -17.60 -3.19 -27.06
CA HIS A 42 -17.72 -2.40 -28.28
C HIS A 42 -16.51 -1.48 -28.49
N ALA A 43 -16.07 -0.79 -27.45
CA ALA A 43 -14.89 0.07 -27.49
C ALA A 43 -13.62 -0.74 -27.84
N LEU A 44 -13.46 -1.92 -27.25
CA LEU A 44 -12.35 -2.84 -27.58
C LEU A 44 -12.42 -3.29 -29.06
N GLY A 45 -13.60 -3.58 -29.58
CA GLY A 45 -13.78 -3.92 -30.99
C GLY A 45 -13.33 -2.81 -31.93
N ARG A 46 -13.66 -1.54 -31.61
CA ARG A 46 -13.20 -0.37 -32.36
C ARG A 46 -11.69 -0.16 -32.26
N LEU A 47 -11.10 -0.39 -31.08
CA LEU A 47 -9.65 -0.32 -30.87
C LEU A 47 -8.90 -1.36 -31.72
N ARG A 48 -9.40 -2.59 -31.79
CA ARG A 48 -8.84 -3.65 -32.61
C ARG A 48 -8.81 -3.28 -34.09
N GLN A 49 -9.90 -2.73 -34.60
CA GLN A 49 -9.98 -2.25 -35.98
C GLN A 49 -9.01 -1.10 -36.26
N LEU A 50 -8.90 -0.16 -35.30
CA LEU A 50 -8.06 1.03 -35.44
C LEU A 50 -6.57 0.68 -35.40
N LEU A 51 -6.16 -0.25 -34.50
CA LEU A 51 -4.77 -0.59 -34.27
C LEU A 51 -4.31 -1.83 -35.04
N GLY A 52 -5.23 -2.53 -35.71
CA GLY A 52 -4.92 -3.76 -36.47
C GLY A 52 -4.39 -4.89 -35.60
N ASP A 53 -4.76 -4.94 -34.33
CA ASP A 53 -4.29 -5.93 -33.37
C ASP A 53 -5.43 -6.34 -32.44
N GLU A 54 -5.44 -7.60 -31.98
CA GLU A 54 -6.42 -8.09 -31.00
C GLU A 54 -6.34 -7.39 -29.65
N LEU A 55 -5.22 -6.82 -29.28
CA LEU A 55 -4.87 -6.09 -28.06
C LEU A 55 -5.04 -6.93 -26.78
N PHE A 56 -6.15 -7.65 -26.66
CA PHE A 56 -6.44 -8.52 -25.52
C PHE A 56 -7.07 -9.80 -26.01
N VAL A 57 -6.52 -10.94 -25.57
CA VAL A 57 -7.01 -12.29 -25.86
C VAL A 57 -7.74 -12.84 -24.63
N ARG A 58 -8.95 -13.37 -24.85
CA ARG A 58 -9.73 -13.98 -23.76
C ARG A 58 -9.12 -15.32 -23.35
N ARG A 59 -8.87 -15.48 -22.04
CA ARG A 59 -8.41 -16.72 -21.41
C ARG A 59 -9.36 -17.12 -20.27
N SER A 60 -9.18 -18.32 -19.74
CA SER A 60 -9.90 -18.75 -18.54
C SER A 60 -9.64 -17.85 -17.31
N SER A 61 -8.46 -17.24 -17.23
CA SER A 61 -8.03 -16.30 -16.19
C SER A 61 -8.46 -14.85 -16.41
N GLY A 62 -9.08 -14.52 -17.57
CA GLY A 62 -9.47 -13.15 -17.91
C GLY A 62 -9.06 -12.70 -19.31
N MET A 63 -8.55 -11.50 -19.43
CA MET A 63 -8.10 -10.87 -20.68
C MET A 63 -6.59 -10.68 -20.66
N ASP A 64 -5.85 -11.46 -21.46
CA ASP A 64 -4.40 -11.33 -21.58
C ASP A 64 -4.02 -10.32 -22.68
N PRO A 65 -3.16 -9.30 -22.39
CA PRO A 65 -2.72 -8.36 -23.41
C PRO A 65 -1.80 -9.03 -24.40
N THR A 66 -1.88 -8.60 -25.66
CA THR A 66 -0.93 -8.96 -26.70
C THR A 66 0.43 -8.26 -26.49
N PRO A 67 1.52 -8.74 -27.13
CA PRO A 67 2.80 -8.01 -27.11
C PRO A 67 2.65 -6.56 -27.54
N ARG A 68 1.79 -6.28 -28.53
CA ARG A 68 1.52 -4.91 -29.01
C ARG A 68 0.84 -4.05 -27.95
N ALA A 69 -0.14 -4.60 -27.22
CA ALA A 69 -0.78 -3.90 -26.11
C ALA A 69 0.21 -3.57 -24.98
N LEU A 70 1.14 -4.49 -24.66
CA LEU A 70 2.20 -4.27 -23.68
C LEU A 70 3.21 -3.21 -24.13
N GLU A 71 3.52 -3.16 -25.43
CA GLU A 71 4.45 -2.18 -26.02
C GLU A 71 3.88 -0.76 -25.93
N ILE A 72 2.64 -0.54 -26.39
CA ILE A 72 2.04 0.81 -26.45
C ILE A 72 1.49 1.29 -25.12
N GLY A 73 1.16 0.38 -24.21
CA GLY A 73 0.49 0.68 -22.93
C GLY A 73 1.19 1.75 -22.08
N PRO A 74 2.52 1.68 -21.83
CA PRO A 74 3.21 2.68 -21.03
C PRO A 74 3.13 4.10 -21.59
N ALA A 75 3.36 4.24 -22.88
CA ALA A 75 3.31 5.55 -23.55
C ALA A 75 1.90 6.14 -23.58
N LEU A 76 0.89 5.29 -23.80
CA LEU A 76 -0.50 5.69 -23.81
C LEU A 76 -0.99 6.13 -22.44
N HIS A 77 -0.66 5.37 -21.40
CA HIS A 77 -0.94 5.73 -20.01
C HIS A 77 -0.35 7.10 -19.65
N THR A 78 0.92 7.33 -19.97
CA THR A 78 1.60 8.62 -19.75
C THR A 78 0.89 9.76 -20.46
N ALA A 79 0.47 9.57 -21.71
CA ALA A 79 -0.24 10.59 -22.49
C ALA A 79 -1.61 10.93 -21.85
N LEU A 80 -2.37 9.93 -21.36
CA LEU A 80 -3.63 10.16 -20.66
C LEU A 80 -3.43 10.97 -19.37
N LEU A 81 -2.38 10.67 -18.58
CA LEU A 81 -2.03 11.44 -17.40
C LEU A 81 -1.67 12.89 -17.73
N GLN A 82 -0.90 13.12 -18.79
CA GLN A 82 -0.55 14.46 -19.25
C GLN A 82 -1.79 15.28 -19.68
N MET A 83 -2.75 14.64 -20.37
CA MET A 83 -4.01 15.28 -20.72
C MET A 83 -4.83 15.66 -19.47
N GLN A 84 -4.90 14.77 -18.49
CA GLN A 84 -5.56 15.06 -17.21
C GLN A 84 -4.89 16.23 -16.48
N ALA A 85 -3.56 16.25 -16.44
CA ALA A 85 -2.80 17.34 -15.84
C ALA A 85 -3.07 18.69 -16.51
N ALA A 86 -3.15 18.71 -17.84
CA ALA A 86 -3.45 19.93 -18.60
C ALA A 86 -4.86 20.47 -18.36
N LEU A 87 -5.82 19.61 -18.01
CA LEU A 87 -7.22 19.96 -17.72
C LEU A 87 -7.49 20.17 -16.22
N ALA A 88 -6.49 19.91 -15.35
CA ALA A 88 -6.63 20.10 -13.92
C ALA A 88 -6.82 21.60 -13.59
N PRO A 89 -7.62 21.93 -12.56
CA PRO A 89 -7.77 23.31 -12.12
C PRO A 89 -6.41 23.91 -11.77
N ALA A 90 -6.13 25.11 -12.26
CA ALA A 90 -4.91 25.84 -11.93
C ALA A 90 -4.99 26.30 -10.47
N GLY A 91 -4.00 25.86 -9.65
CA GLY A 91 -3.73 26.42 -8.33
C GLY A 91 -4.43 25.69 -7.18
N PHE A 92 -3.63 25.01 -6.36
CA PHE A 92 -3.99 24.62 -5.01
C PHE A 92 -3.14 25.49 -4.05
N ASP A 93 -3.84 26.25 -3.19
CA ASP A 93 -3.20 27.02 -2.13
C ASP A 93 -3.50 26.34 -0.78
N PRO A 94 -2.52 25.74 -0.14
CA PRO A 94 -2.72 25.06 1.14
C PRO A 94 -3.14 26.03 2.25
N ALA A 95 -2.72 27.32 2.20
CA ALA A 95 -2.98 28.27 3.27
C ALA A 95 -4.47 28.63 3.41
N ILE A 96 -5.25 28.51 2.35
CA ILE A 96 -6.68 28.90 2.31
C ILE A 96 -7.61 27.73 2.02
N THR A 97 -7.06 26.52 1.86
CA THR A 97 -7.89 25.37 1.52
C THR A 97 -8.75 24.91 2.68
N GLU A 98 -10.01 24.58 2.40
CA GLU A 98 -10.93 23.90 3.33
C GLU A 98 -11.12 22.41 2.95
N ARG A 99 -10.23 21.90 2.09
CA ARG A 99 -10.33 20.54 1.58
C ARG A 99 -10.23 19.50 2.69
N ARG A 100 -11.05 18.47 2.61
CA ARG A 100 -10.88 17.25 3.39
C ARG A 100 -9.94 16.31 2.63
N PHE A 101 -8.80 15.99 3.25
CA PHE A 101 -7.93 14.90 2.82
C PHE A 101 -8.34 13.60 3.53
N SER A 102 -8.38 12.50 2.79
CA SER A 102 -8.74 11.19 3.33
C SER A 102 -7.58 10.21 3.14
N ILE A 103 -7.12 9.63 4.26
CA ILE A 103 -6.01 8.67 4.26
C ILE A 103 -6.47 7.36 4.89
N SER A 104 -6.23 6.23 4.22
CA SER A 104 -6.40 4.91 4.83
C SER A 104 -5.12 4.51 5.53
N ALA A 105 -5.18 4.18 6.82
CA ALA A 105 -4.02 3.81 7.63
C ALA A 105 -4.36 2.73 8.66
N GLY A 106 -3.42 1.81 8.87
CA GLY A 106 -3.47 0.87 9.98
C GLY A 106 -3.02 1.52 11.30
N PRO A 107 -3.21 0.84 12.45
CA PRO A 107 -2.87 1.37 13.78
C PRO A 107 -1.42 1.85 13.90
N TYR A 108 -0.47 1.19 13.26
CA TYR A 108 0.93 1.62 13.23
C TYR A 108 1.11 2.99 12.56
N GLY A 109 0.56 3.17 11.35
CA GLY A 109 0.61 4.44 10.63
C GLY A 109 -0.04 5.57 11.42
N CYS A 110 -1.17 5.27 12.08
CA CYS A 110 -1.87 6.21 12.97
C CYS A 110 -1.02 6.62 14.19
N ALA A 111 -0.23 5.68 14.74
CA ALA A 111 0.59 5.95 15.91
C ALA A 111 1.89 6.70 15.60
N VAL A 112 2.46 6.51 14.41
CA VAL A 112 3.81 6.97 14.07
C VAL A 112 3.78 8.17 13.12
N LEU A 113 3.12 8.07 11.96
CA LEU A 113 3.19 9.10 10.92
C LEU A 113 2.09 10.17 11.04
N ILE A 114 0.86 9.77 11.39
CA ILE A 114 -0.27 10.71 11.43
C ILE A 114 -0.05 11.88 12.40
N PRO A 115 0.59 11.73 13.59
CA PRO A 115 0.86 12.86 14.47
C PRO A 115 1.73 13.95 13.82
N SER A 116 2.82 13.57 13.15
CA SER A 116 3.69 14.52 12.42
C SER A 116 2.95 15.17 11.25
N LEU A 117 2.14 14.40 10.52
CA LEU A 117 1.30 14.93 9.44
C LEU A 117 0.29 15.96 9.96
N VAL A 118 -0.39 15.69 11.08
CA VAL A 118 -1.37 16.63 11.69
C VAL A 118 -0.70 17.92 12.11
N LYS A 119 0.49 17.85 12.69
CA LYS A 119 1.29 19.05 13.04
C LYS A 119 1.55 19.91 11.80
N LEU A 120 2.08 19.30 10.72
CA LEU A 120 2.38 20.02 9.48
C LEU A 120 1.11 20.55 8.78
N LEU A 121 -0.01 19.81 8.83
CA LEU A 121 -1.29 20.32 8.33
C LEU A 121 -1.74 21.56 9.08
N GLY A 122 -1.65 21.56 10.42
CA GLY A 122 -1.97 22.74 11.24
C GLY A 122 -1.14 23.97 10.90
N GLU A 123 0.13 23.77 10.55
CA GLU A 123 1.06 24.85 10.19
C GLU A 123 0.84 25.38 8.76
N LYS A 124 0.62 24.47 7.78
CA LYS A 124 0.65 24.79 6.35
C LYS A 124 -0.72 24.87 5.69
N ALA A 125 -1.72 24.22 6.25
CA ALA A 125 -3.09 24.17 5.72
C ALA A 125 -4.12 24.19 6.85
N PRO A 126 -4.20 25.27 7.64
CA PRO A 126 -4.99 25.33 8.87
C PRO A 126 -6.50 25.13 8.66
N GLY A 127 -7.03 25.42 7.45
CA GLY A 127 -8.43 25.17 7.09
C GLY A 127 -8.71 23.74 6.62
N ALA A 128 -7.67 22.96 6.33
CA ALA A 128 -7.85 21.57 5.85
C ALA A 128 -8.33 20.64 6.96
N THR A 129 -9.08 19.62 6.57
CA THR A 129 -9.50 18.53 7.48
C THR A 129 -8.82 17.24 7.06
N LEU A 130 -8.27 16.48 8.01
CA LEU A 130 -7.77 15.13 7.79
C LEU A 130 -8.78 14.10 8.29
N GLN A 131 -9.21 13.21 7.41
CA GLN A 131 -9.97 12.01 7.75
C GLN A 131 -9.06 10.80 7.64
N VAL A 132 -8.92 10.04 8.71
CA VAL A 132 -8.21 8.76 8.68
C VAL A 132 -9.22 7.64 8.72
N THR A 133 -9.15 6.73 7.75
CA THR A 133 -10.00 5.54 7.66
C THR A 133 -9.19 4.27 7.93
N PRO A 134 -9.79 3.21 8.48
CA PRO A 134 -9.08 1.95 8.67
C PRO A 134 -8.54 1.40 7.34
N TYR A 135 -7.29 0.92 7.37
CA TYR A 135 -6.73 0.14 6.27
C TYR A 135 -7.31 -1.28 6.31
N GLY A 136 -7.76 -1.80 5.16
CA GLY A 136 -8.32 -3.15 5.08
C GLY A 136 -9.12 -3.41 3.80
N ALA A 137 -10.06 -4.35 3.86
CA ALA A 137 -10.96 -4.64 2.76
C ALA A 137 -11.66 -3.36 2.27
N GLY A 138 -11.63 -3.11 0.98
CA GLY A 138 -12.20 -1.89 0.38
C GLY A 138 -11.25 -0.68 0.29
N THR A 139 -10.02 -0.74 0.82
CA THR A 139 -9.02 0.34 0.65
C THR A 139 -8.71 0.56 -0.84
N VAL A 140 -8.57 -0.51 -1.63
CA VAL A 140 -8.34 -0.43 -3.08
C VAL A 140 -9.50 0.25 -3.77
N GLU A 141 -10.73 -0.18 -3.51
CA GLU A 141 -11.93 0.44 -4.07
C GLU A 141 -12.07 1.91 -3.66
N ALA A 142 -11.71 2.23 -2.41
CA ALA A 142 -11.74 3.61 -1.92
C ALA A 142 -10.71 4.50 -2.63
N LEU A 143 -9.51 3.99 -2.93
CA LEU A 143 -8.51 4.65 -3.78
C LEU A 143 -9.01 4.79 -5.22
N ASP A 144 -9.57 3.72 -5.80
CA ASP A 144 -10.08 3.71 -7.18
C ASP A 144 -11.23 4.70 -7.38
N THR A 145 -12.10 4.84 -6.39
CA THR A 145 -13.24 5.79 -6.45
C THR A 145 -12.89 7.19 -5.95
N GLY A 146 -11.66 7.41 -5.45
CA GLY A 146 -11.25 8.71 -4.89
C GLY A 146 -11.91 9.05 -3.56
N ARG A 147 -12.52 8.09 -2.86
CA ARG A 147 -13.00 8.24 -1.47
C ARG A 147 -11.85 8.37 -0.48
N VAL A 148 -10.67 7.84 -0.85
CA VAL A 148 -9.41 7.95 -0.13
C VAL A 148 -8.37 8.52 -1.10
N ASP A 149 -7.63 9.52 -0.65
CA ASP A 149 -6.58 10.17 -1.45
C ASP A 149 -5.27 9.38 -1.40
N ALA A 150 -4.96 8.74 -0.27
CA ALA A 150 -3.75 7.94 -0.06
C ALA A 150 -4.00 6.77 0.90
N ALA A 151 -3.19 5.71 0.81
CA ALA A 151 -3.14 4.63 1.78
C ALA A 151 -1.73 4.43 2.31
N LEU A 152 -1.56 4.33 3.64
CA LEU A 152 -0.28 4.05 4.29
C LEU A 152 -0.09 2.54 4.45
N MET A 153 1.02 2.01 3.93
CA MET A 153 1.30 0.57 3.99
C MET A 153 2.80 0.25 3.90
N GLY A 154 3.14 -1.01 4.18
CA GLY A 154 4.47 -1.54 3.88
C GLY A 154 4.68 -1.69 2.37
N GLN A 155 5.95 -1.69 1.94
CA GLN A 155 6.30 -1.76 0.52
C GLN A 155 5.73 -2.99 -0.15
N GLU A 156 5.11 -2.73 -1.30
CA GLU A 156 4.78 -3.73 -2.29
C GLU A 156 4.82 -3.16 -3.70
N THR A 157 4.78 -4.05 -4.70
CA THR A 157 4.71 -3.64 -6.09
C THR A 157 3.25 -3.40 -6.46
N PRO A 158 2.78 -2.15 -6.46
CA PRO A 158 1.41 -1.86 -6.81
C PRO A 158 1.16 -2.18 -8.29
N SER A 159 -0.09 -2.43 -8.65
CA SER A 159 -0.48 -2.44 -10.06
C SER A 159 -0.23 -1.06 -10.68
N ARG A 160 -0.08 -0.99 -12.02
CA ARG A 160 0.31 0.24 -12.75
C ARG A 160 -0.55 1.47 -12.45
N ARG A 161 -1.80 1.27 -12.01
CA ARG A 161 -2.71 2.38 -11.66
C ARG A 161 -2.42 3.01 -10.30
N PHE A 162 -1.55 2.40 -9.50
CA PHE A 162 -1.13 2.91 -8.20
C PHE A 162 0.36 3.21 -8.19
N ARG A 163 0.71 4.30 -7.52
CA ARG A 163 2.09 4.70 -7.26
C ARG A 163 2.40 4.52 -5.79
N PHE A 164 3.42 3.73 -5.49
CA PHE A 164 4.00 3.66 -4.16
C PHE A 164 5.08 4.73 -4.02
N GLN A 165 4.95 5.56 -2.99
CA GLN A 165 5.95 6.53 -2.58
C GLN A 165 6.56 6.03 -1.27
N SER A 166 7.83 5.64 -1.29
CA SER A 166 8.58 5.32 -0.06
C SER A 166 8.68 6.57 0.82
N LEU A 167 8.40 6.41 2.09
CA LEU A 167 8.45 7.48 3.09
C LEU A 167 9.64 7.27 4.04
N PHE A 168 9.77 6.09 4.60
CA PHE A 168 10.90 5.73 5.48
C PHE A 168 11.07 4.21 5.57
N THR A 169 12.26 3.80 6.01
CA THR A 169 12.55 2.42 6.36
C THR A 169 12.30 2.21 7.85
N GLU A 170 11.55 1.16 8.17
CA GLU A 170 11.28 0.74 9.55
C GLU A 170 12.07 -0.51 9.90
N THR A 171 12.59 -0.55 11.11
CA THR A 171 13.31 -1.73 11.65
C THR A 171 12.43 -2.48 12.63
N MET A 172 12.32 -3.80 12.47
CA MET A 172 11.61 -4.65 13.41
C MET A 172 12.51 -5.06 14.56
N VAL A 173 12.01 -4.96 15.80
CA VAL A 173 12.74 -5.28 17.01
C VAL A 173 11.92 -6.19 17.93
N TRP A 174 12.62 -7.07 18.63
CA TRP A 174 12.02 -7.84 19.71
C TRP A 174 11.88 -6.96 20.94
N ILE A 175 10.70 -6.98 21.56
CA ILE A 175 10.43 -6.31 22.83
C ILE A 175 9.88 -7.28 23.86
N VAL A 176 10.16 -6.95 25.10
CA VAL A 176 9.55 -7.54 26.31
C VAL A 176 9.21 -6.44 27.29
N ARG A 177 8.39 -6.72 28.31
CA ARG A 177 8.12 -5.73 29.36
C ARG A 177 9.39 -5.33 30.11
N TYR A 178 9.34 -4.17 30.76
CA TYR A 178 10.38 -3.79 31.72
C TYR A 178 10.50 -4.83 32.86
N GLY A 179 11.74 -5.21 33.24
CA GLY A 179 12.00 -6.22 34.25
C GLY A 179 11.62 -7.65 33.84
N HIS A 180 11.61 -7.94 32.54
CA HIS A 180 11.39 -9.30 32.02
C HIS A 180 12.65 -10.16 32.22
N PRO A 181 12.54 -11.49 32.55
CA PRO A 181 13.70 -12.38 32.75
C PRO A 181 14.68 -12.46 31.54
N LEU A 182 14.24 -12.21 30.32
CA LEU A 182 15.12 -12.14 29.14
C LEU A 182 16.10 -10.96 29.16
N THR A 183 15.88 -9.96 30.01
CA THR A 183 16.78 -8.81 30.16
C THR A 183 17.92 -9.08 31.15
N GLU A 184 17.90 -10.24 31.84
CA GLU A 184 18.92 -10.66 32.78
C GLU A 184 19.83 -11.70 32.14
N GLY A 185 21.17 -11.53 32.25
CA GLY A 185 22.16 -12.40 31.64
C GLY A 185 22.17 -12.35 30.11
N ASP A 186 22.86 -13.35 29.51
CA ASP A 186 23.01 -13.40 28.05
C ASP A 186 21.71 -13.77 27.36
N LEU A 187 21.32 -12.96 26.38
CA LEU A 187 20.21 -13.27 25.50
C LEU A 187 20.66 -14.26 24.43
N THR A 188 20.00 -15.42 24.39
CA THR A 188 20.23 -16.43 23.36
C THR A 188 18.98 -16.70 22.54
N LEU A 189 19.15 -17.26 21.34
CA LEU A 189 18.01 -17.66 20.49
C LEU A 189 17.12 -18.68 21.19
N ASP A 190 17.69 -19.60 21.96
CA ASP A 190 16.93 -20.62 22.67
C ASP A 190 16.07 -19.99 23.79
N ARG A 191 16.62 -19.06 24.58
CA ARG A 191 15.85 -18.32 25.58
C ARG A 191 14.71 -17.52 24.98
N LEU A 192 14.97 -16.85 23.86
CA LEU A 192 13.93 -16.11 23.14
C LEU A 192 12.86 -17.06 22.61
N ARG A 193 13.23 -18.19 21.98
CA ARG A 193 12.30 -19.18 21.43
C ARG A 193 11.39 -19.80 22.50
N ASP A 194 11.94 -20.10 23.67
CA ASP A 194 11.22 -20.75 24.77
C ASP A 194 10.28 -19.80 25.50
N THR A 195 10.44 -18.49 25.31
CA THR A 195 9.52 -17.46 25.80
C THR A 195 8.21 -17.50 25.00
N PRO A 196 7.02 -17.35 25.63
CA PRO A 196 5.78 -17.21 24.92
C PRO A 196 5.79 -15.96 24.00
N HIS A 197 5.24 -16.10 22.78
CA HIS A 197 5.24 -15.04 21.79
C HIS A 197 3.85 -14.50 21.51
N ILE A 198 3.82 -13.20 21.23
CA ILE A 198 2.69 -12.53 20.62
C ILE A 198 2.97 -12.44 19.12
N LEU A 199 2.11 -13.05 18.31
CA LEU A 199 2.18 -13.03 16.86
C LEU A 199 1.19 -11.99 16.33
N VAL A 200 1.67 -11.08 15.49
CA VAL A 200 0.81 -10.20 14.72
C VAL A 200 0.31 -11.01 13.51
N SER A 201 -0.91 -11.50 13.60
CA SER A 201 -1.58 -12.13 12.46
C SER A 201 -2.01 -11.00 11.54
N GLY A 202 -1.35 -10.88 10.40
CA GLY A 202 -1.82 -9.95 9.36
C GLY A 202 -3.32 -10.16 9.12
N PHE A 203 -4.04 -9.09 8.81
CA PHE A 203 -5.39 -9.17 8.27
C PHE A 203 -5.43 -10.27 7.20
N GLU A 204 -6.54 -10.99 7.09
CA GLU A 204 -6.86 -11.63 5.81
C GLU A 204 -6.71 -10.53 4.78
N ASP A 205 -5.70 -10.67 3.93
CA ASP A 205 -5.36 -9.64 2.98
C ASP A 205 -6.54 -9.52 2.02
N PRO A 206 -7.24 -8.38 1.98
CA PRO A 206 -8.33 -8.19 1.02
C PRO A 206 -7.85 -8.33 -0.41
N PHE A 207 -6.53 -8.34 -0.63
CA PHE A 207 -5.88 -8.51 -1.93
C PHE A 207 -5.44 -9.96 -2.20
N ASP A 208 -5.37 -10.83 -1.18
CA ASP A 208 -5.00 -12.25 -1.35
C ASP A 208 -6.05 -13.07 -2.11
N ALA A 209 -7.32 -12.74 -1.96
CA ALA A 209 -8.40 -13.40 -2.70
C ALA A 209 -8.36 -13.10 -4.22
N GLU A 210 -7.66 -12.02 -4.62
CA GLU A 210 -7.50 -11.59 -6.00
C GLU A 210 -6.06 -11.75 -6.54
N ALA A 211 -5.14 -12.26 -5.74
CA ALA A 211 -3.73 -12.46 -6.09
C ALA A 211 -3.50 -13.70 -6.96
N ALA A 212 -4.37 -13.93 -7.95
CA ALA A 212 -3.97 -14.66 -9.14
C ALA A 212 -2.87 -13.85 -9.87
N PRO A 213 -1.87 -14.49 -10.51
CA PRO A 213 -0.84 -13.78 -11.27
C PRO A 213 -1.49 -12.83 -12.26
N GLY A 214 -1.34 -11.50 -12.07
CA GLY A 214 -1.95 -10.46 -12.90
C GLY A 214 -3.25 -9.85 -12.38
N GLY A 215 -3.68 -10.16 -11.16
CA GLY A 215 -4.83 -9.50 -10.52
C GLY A 215 -4.58 -8.02 -10.20
N PRO A 216 -5.64 -7.19 -10.15
CA PRO A 216 -5.56 -5.73 -10.06
C PRO A 216 -5.32 -5.19 -8.65
N GLY A 217 -4.79 -5.98 -7.73
CA GLY A 217 -4.63 -5.63 -6.32
C GLY A 217 -3.29 -5.02 -5.95
N LEU A 218 -3.25 -4.36 -4.81
CA LEU A 218 -2.03 -4.10 -4.07
C LEU A 218 -1.62 -5.41 -3.40
N LYS A 219 -0.40 -5.91 -3.62
CA LYS A 219 0.09 -7.10 -2.92
C LYS A 219 0.61 -6.67 -1.55
N TYR A 220 0.00 -7.11 -0.49
CA TYR A 220 0.47 -6.93 0.88
C TYR A 220 1.25 -8.16 1.36
N ARG A 221 2.44 -7.96 1.90
CA ARG A 221 3.23 -9.05 2.46
C ARG A 221 2.58 -9.52 3.76
N ARG A 222 1.98 -10.72 3.74
CA ARG A 222 1.29 -11.29 4.89
C ARG A 222 2.19 -11.32 6.12
N GLY A 223 1.74 -10.69 7.17
CA GLY A 223 2.24 -10.85 8.53
C GLY A 223 3.76 -10.68 8.65
N TRP A 224 4.19 -9.59 9.22
CA TRP A 224 5.60 -9.28 9.49
C TRP A 224 6.33 -10.36 10.28
N ASP A 225 5.62 -11.38 10.77
CA ASP A 225 6.08 -12.43 11.65
C ASP A 225 5.87 -13.84 11.06
N ARG A 226 5.66 -13.99 9.76
CA ARG A 226 5.64 -15.31 9.16
C ARG A 226 7.03 -15.95 9.19
N GLN A 227 7.03 -17.24 9.49
CA GLN A 227 8.19 -18.12 9.50
C GLN A 227 9.02 -18.04 8.20
N GLU A 228 8.39 -17.67 7.07
CA GLU A 228 9.00 -17.47 5.76
C GLU A 228 9.68 -16.10 5.57
N SER A 229 9.31 -15.09 6.37
CA SER A 229 9.90 -13.75 6.34
C SER A 229 11.04 -13.56 7.33
N GLN A 230 11.32 -14.56 8.17
CA GLN A 230 12.42 -14.50 9.11
C GLN A 230 13.73 -15.02 8.50
N PRO A 231 14.88 -14.40 8.86
CA PRO A 231 16.18 -14.92 8.47
C PRO A 231 16.30 -16.37 8.93
N SER A 232 16.77 -17.16 8.06
CA SER A 232 16.84 -18.62 7.96
C SER A 232 17.16 -19.46 9.19
N GLU A 233 17.65 -18.94 10.33
CA GLU A 233 18.08 -19.76 11.46
C GLU A 233 16.96 -20.05 12.47
N LEU A 234 16.07 -19.12 12.77
CA LEU A 234 14.88 -19.42 13.60
C LEU A 234 13.89 -20.33 12.85
N ALA A 235 13.83 -20.22 11.54
CA ALA A 235 13.00 -21.08 10.71
C ALA A 235 13.61 -22.45 10.44
N ARG A 236 14.95 -22.59 10.44
CA ARG A 236 15.65 -23.85 10.16
C ARG A 236 15.76 -24.78 11.35
N ARG A 237 15.69 -24.28 12.58
CA ARG A 237 15.67 -25.14 13.76
C ARG A 237 14.23 -25.53 14.04
N ALA A 238 13.90 -26.77 13.71
CA ALA A 238 12.57 -27.39 13.63
C ALA A 238 11.72 -27.44 14.92
N SER A 239 11.78 -26.44 15.79
CA SER A 239 10.86 -26.32 16.91
C SER A 239 9.96 -25.09 16.71
N PRO A 240 8.64 -25.25 16.64
CA PRO A 240 7.73 -24.12 16.50
C PRO A 240 7.83 -23.21 17.72
N ARG A 241 7.86 -21.89 17.49
CA ARG A 241 7.74 -20.90 18.57
C ARG A 241 6.45 -21.13 19.35
N LYS A 242 6.50 -20.93 20.66
CA LYS A 242 5.31 -21.01 21.52
C LYS A 242 4.46 -19.74 21.31
N VAL A 243 3.62 -19.72 20.28
CA VAL A 243 2.66 -18.62 20.07
C VAL A 243 1.56 -18.74 21.13
N ALA A 244 1.49 -17.74 22.01
CA ALA A 244 0.49 -17.68 23.09
C ALA A 244 -0.67 -16.74 22.73
N VAL A 245 -0.44 -15.73 21.90
CA VAL A 245 -1.45 -14.74 21.52
C VAL A 245 -1.31 -14.43 20.04
N LEU A 246 -2.45 -14.34 19.35
CA LEU A 246 -2.57 -13.77 18.00
C LEU A 246 -3.25 -12.41 18.14
N THR A 247 -2.70 -11.37 17.49
CA THR A 247 -3.25 -10.01 17.54
C THR A 247 -3.25 -9.41 16.12
N PRO A 248 -4.23 -8.54 15.78
CA PRO A 248 -4.35 -8.02 14.42
C PRO A 248 -3.28 -6.99 14.04
N ASP A 249 -2.61 -6.36 15.03
CA ASP A 249 -1.67 -5.26 14.76
C ASP A 249 -0.54 -5.17 15.80
N SER A 250 0.51 -4.44 15.42
CA SER A 250 1.72 -4.26 16.25
C SER A 250 1.50 -3.34 17.46
N VAL A 251 0.53 -2.44 17.44
CA VAL A 251 0.20 -1.56 18.59
C VAL A 251 -0.44 -2.39 19.70
N SER A 252 -1.33 -3.31 19.32
CA SER A 252 -1.92 -4.29 20.23
C SER A 252 -0.85 -5.24 20.78
N ALA A 253 0.05 -5.74 19.91
CA ALA A 253 1.18 -6.58 20.34
C ALA A 253 2.08 -5.87 21.35
N PHE A 254 2.44 -4.61 21.09
CA PHE A 254 3.20 -3.77 22.02
C PHE A 254 2.47 -3.65 23.37
N SER A 255 1.17 -3.36 23.35
CA SER A 255 0.38 -3.15 24.57
C SER A 255 0.27 -4.40 25.43
N ILE A 256 0.21 -5.58 24.81
CA ILE A 256 0.20 -6.88 25.51
C ILE A 256 1.60 -7.19 26.05
N ALA A 257 2.65 -7.06 25.22
CA ALA A 257 4.03 -7.31 25.64
C ALA A 257 4.43 -6.45 26.85
N ALA A 258 4.03 -5.18 26.86
CA ALA A 258 4.32 -4.26 27.97
C ALA A 258 3.70 -4.67 29.34
N ARG A 259 2.78 -5.65 29.36
CA ARG A 259 2.04 -6.08 30.56
C ARG A 259 2.05 -7.59 30.80
N SER A 260 2.90 -8.33 30.07
CA SER A 260 2.96 -9.80 30.16
C SER A 260 4.37 -10.30 30.04
N ASP A 261 4.58 -11.57 30.41
CA ASP A 261 5.85 -12.28 30.22
C ASP A 261 5.96 -12.88 28.81
N MET A 262 5.61 -12.09 27.80
CA MET A 262 5.62 -12.50 26.40
C MET A 262 6.54 -11.59 25.58
N ALA A 263 7.18 -12.15 24.56
CA ALA A 263 7.96 -11.41 23.59
C ALA A 263 7.12 -11.07 22.35
N ALA A 264 7.33 -9.89 21.79
CA ALA A 264 6.71 -9.47 20.54
C ALA A 264 7.74 -8.87 19.58
N LEU A 265 7.59 -9.16 18.28
CA LEU A 265 8.33 -8.49 17.22
C LEU A 265 7.48 -7.30 16.73
N VAL A 266 8.00 -6.08 16.92
CA VAL A 266 7.26 -4.85 16.61
C VAL A 266 8.16 -3.85 15.87
N PRO A 267 7.58 -2.87 15.17
CA PRO A 267 8.32 -1.72 14.66
C PRO A 267 9.08 -0.99 15.78
N ARG A 268 10.34 -0.65 15.55
CA ARG A 268 11.20 0.04 16.53
C ARG A 268 10.60 1.34 17.03
N ARG A 269 10.02 2.15 16.12
CA ARG A 269 9.40 3.44 16.47
C ARG A 269 8.22 3.33 17.44
N LEU A 270 7.57 2.18 17.55
CA LEU A 270 6.56 1.96 18.59
C LEU A 270 7.15 1.79 19.99
N ALA A 271 8.39 1.32 20.08
CA ALA A 271 9.06 1.01 21.34
C ALA A 271 9.98 2.14 21.82
N GLU A 272 10.52 2.95 20.91
CA GLU A 272 11.38 4.08 21.24
C GLU A 272 10.65 5.12 22.09
N GLY A 273 11.36 5.71 23.05
CA GLY A 273 10.79 6.66 24.01
C GLY A 273 9.84 6.06 25.04
N LYS A 274 9.81 4.70 25.17
CA LYS A 274 8.93 3.99 26.10
C LYS A 274 9.68 2.99 27.00
N GLU A 275 10.92 3.32 27.33
CA GLU A 275 11.85 2.45 28.07
C GLU A 275 11.35 2.05 29.45
N GLY A 276 10.48 2.85 30.09
CA GLY A 276 9.82 2.49 31.35
C GLY A 276 8.69 1.44 31.21
N ARG A 277 8.32 1.06 29.99
CA ARG A 277 7.25 0.11 29.72
C ARG A 277 7.76 -1.20 29.10
N VAL A 278 8.66 -1.05 28.14
CA VAL A 278 9.26 -2.18 27.40
C VAL A 278 10.77 -2.02 27.31
N VAL A 279 11.44 -3.13 27.06
CA VAL A 279 12.85 -3.20 26.72
C VAL A 279 12.98 -3.75 25.32
N ILE A 280 13.74 -3.04 24.47
CA ILE A 280 14.14 -3.53 23.16
C ILE A 280 15.29 -4.51 23.40
N LEU A 281 15.12 -5.76 23.01
CA LEU A 281 16.13 -6.79 23.13
C LEU A 281 17.27 -6.57 22.11
N PRO A 282 18.52 -6.92 22.47
CA PRO A 282 19.62 -6.93 21.51
C PRO A 282 19.29 -7.79 20.29
N SER A 283 19.76 -7.37 19.11
CA SER A 283 19.54 -8.14 17.89
C SER A 283 20.40 -9.41 17.91
N LEU A 284 19.74 -10.56 17.80
CA LEU A 284 20.39 -11.87 17.65
C LEU A 284 20.63 -12.27 16.18
N GLN A 285 20.15 -11.46 15.23
CA GLN A 285 20.18 -11.73 13.80
C GLN A 285 20.28 -10.41 13.02
N PRO A 286 20.59 -10.44 11.71
CA PRO A 286 20.53 -9.27 10.86
C PRO A 286 19.16 -8.57 11.01
N ALA A 287 19.19 -7.23 11.05
CA ALA A 287 17.99 -6.43 11.22
C ALA A 287 16.97 -6.72 10.09
N PHE A 288 15.73 -7.03 10.47
CA PHE A 288 14.63 -7.11 9.53
C PHE A 288 14.04 -5.71 9.35
N THR A 289 14.08 -5.22 8.13
CA THR A 289 13.59 -3.88 7.78
C THR A 289 12.44 -3.96 6.80
N LEU A 290 11.58 -2.96 6.86
CA LEU A 290 10.43 -2.78 5.99
C LEU A 290 10.45 -1.36 5.43
N GLU A 291 10.17 -1.20 4.16
CA GLU A 291 9.83 0.09 3.58
C GLU A 291 8.38 0.43 3.94
N ILE A 292 8.16 1.59 4.51
CA ILE A 292 6.83 2.14 4.77
C ILE A 292 6.60 3.29 3.80
N GLY A 293 5.44 3.32 3.20
CA GLY A 293 5.12 4.34 2.21
C GLY A 293 3.64 4.66 2.10
N ALA A 294 3.36 5.57 1.20
CA ALA A 294 2.02 5.96 0.80
C ALA A 294 1.74 5.48 -0.63
N VAL A 295 0.55 4.92 -0.81
CA VAL A 295 0.04 4.52 -2.11
C VAL A 295 -1.00 5.53 -2.55
N PHE A 296 -0.84 6.01 -3.76
CA PHE A 296 -1.75 6.91 -4.45
C PHE A 296 -2.27 6.26 -5.72
N ARG A 297 -3.46 6.63 -6.14
CA ARG A 297 -3.86 6.36 -7.51
C ARG A 297 -3.09 7.28 -8.46
N GLU A 298 -2.43 6.71 -9.47
CA GLU A 298 -1.48 7.43 -10.34
C GLU A 298 -2.13 8.65 -11.02
N ASP A 299 -3.35 8.47 -11.56
CA ASP A 299 -4.09 9.54 -12.23
C ASP A 299 -4.57 10.65 -11.27
N ARG A 300 -4.63 10.40 -9.97
CA ARG A 300 -5.01 11.41 -8.97
C ARG A 300 -3.85 12.31 -8.58
N LEU A 301 -2.60 11.91 -8.85
CA LEU A 301 -1.42 12.74 -8.59
C LEU A 301 -1.33 13.97 -9.51
N VAL A 302 -2.15 14.06 -10.57
CA VAL A 302 -2.30 15.26 -11.38
C VAL A 302 -3.14 16.33 -10.69
N ASP A 303 -3.97 15.97 -9.69
CA ASP A 303 -4.67 16.92 -8.82
C ASP A 303 -3.64 17.63 -7.93
N PRO A 304 -3.48 18.97 -8.02
CA PRO A 304 -2.47 19.70 -7.27
C PRO A 304 -2.57 19.51 -5.76
N ALA A 305 -3.77 19.28 -5.21
CA ALA A 305 -3.97 19.03 -3.79
C ALA A 305 -3.50 17.63 -3.38
N VAL A 306 -3.72 16.59 -4.21
CA VAL A 306 -3.20 15.24 -3.96
C VAL A 306 -1.68 15.21 -4.11
N ALA A 307 -1.14 15.90 -5.12
CA ALA A 307 0.30 16.07 -5.28
C ALA A 307 0.93 16.81 -4.09
N TRP A 308 0.23 17.79 -3.51
CA TRP A 308 0.66 18.45 -2.28
C TRP A 308 0.60 17.49 -1.08
N LEU A 309 -0.47 16.70 -0.91
CA LEU A 309 -0.57 15.68 0.13
C LEU A 309 0.59 14.69 0.06
N SER A 310 0.97 14.26 -1.15
CA SER A 310 2.13 13.39 -1.36
C SER A 310 3.43 14.02 -0.83
N ARG A 311 3.66 15.31 -1.07
CA ARG A 311 4.84 16.02 -0.58
C ARG A 311 4.82 16.20 0.94
N ILE A 312 3.68 16.58 1.52
CA ILE A 312 3.58 16.80 2.96
C ILE A 312 3.71 15.50 3.77
N LEU A 313 3.27 14.35 3.19
CA LEU A 313 3.52 13.03 3.78
C LEU A 313 5.02 12.68 3.81
N ALA A 314 5.74 12.99 2.72
CA ALA A 314 7.19 12.80 2.69
C ALA A 314 7.91 13.69 3.70
N GLU A 315 7.45 14.94 3.87
CA GLU A 315 7.99 15.86 4.86
C GLU A 315 7.70 15.38 6.28
N ALA A 316 6.47 14.93 6.57
CA ALA A 316 6.09 14.37 7.88
C ALA A 316 6.93 13.14 8.27
N ALA A 317 7.41 12.41 7.28
CA ALA A 317 8.26 11.24 7.48
C ALA A 317 9.72 11.60 7.81
N GLN A 318 10.17 12.83 7.52
CA GLN A 318 11.54 13.28 7.85
C GLN A 318 11.71 13.58 9.34
N ASP A 319 10.62 13.82 10.06
CA ASP A 319 10.60 14.09 11.50
C ASP A 319 10.54 12.79 12.34
N LEU A 320 10.59 11.62 11.70
CA LEU A 320 10.54 10.31 12.35
C LEU A 320 11.97 9.76 12.55
#